data_152614b5f7f0d9c2c013525231cdab10
#
_entry.id   152614b5f7f0d9c2c013525231cdab10
#
_cell.length_a   1.000
_cell.length_b   1.000
_cell.length_c   1.000
_cell.angle_alpha   90.00
_cell.angle_beta   90.00
_cell.angle_gamma   90.00
#
_symmetry.space_group_name_H-M   'P 1'
#
loop_
_entity.id
_entity.type
_entity.pdbx_description
1 polymer ?
#
loop_
_entity_poly.entity_id
_entity_poly.type
_entity_poly.pdbx_seq_one_letter_code
_entity_poly.pdbx_strand_id
1 'polypeptide(L)'
;MMGAVLVGIWLIQKTVRGIIPVSEFYLLITAIMTLVIGLMALSDQIASNSKSMMFINYIFEYMKETDVIENKELKIENKSIHEICFENVGFKYKGTEHYALKNINVHFDTSKTICLVGENGSGKSTFVKLLLRIYDPTEGRILLDGIDLKNYDLNELRRFYGVLFQDYVRFSDSVRNCIGFGNIDQLQNTESIVEAAKLSGADAFIQDYEKGYNTNLSKMFFSESIEPSGGQWQKIAISRTVYSDARVLILDEPTAALDPKSEVKMFDTFKKISKSKSTFIISHRMYITKLADKIIVLDDGNIIEDGNFQELIKLKNKFYSMYKIQSDSYSMFNE
;
A
#
# COMPACT_ATOMS: atom_id res chain seq x y z
N MET A 1 -16.34 36.71 34.74
CA MET A 1 -15.34 36.95 35.77
C MET A 1 -15.30 38.39 36.26
N MET A 2 -15.07 39.41 35.43
CA MET A 2 -15.01 40.81 35.87
C MET A 2 -16.24 41.28 36.70
N GLY A 3 -17.46 40.90 36.31
CA GLY A 3 -18.70 41.26 37.06
C GLY A 3 -18.74 40.69 38.49
N ALA A 4 -18.32 39.44 38.68
CA ALA A 4 -18.27 38.80 40.00
C ALA A 4 -17.25 39.46 40.92
N VAL A 5 -16.12 39.91 40.39
CA VAL A 5 -15.09 40.64 41.12
C VAL A 5 -15.63 42.02 41.59
N LEU A 6 -16.31 42.76 40.70
CA LEU A 6 -16.92 44.06 41.03
C LEU A 6 -17.99 43.94 42.13
N VAL A 7 -18.86 42.90 42.01
CA VAL A 7 -19.88 42.63 43.05
C VAL A 7 -19.21 42.22 44.35
N GLY A 8 -18.15 41.43 44.34
CA GLY A 8 -17.37 41.07 45.51
C GLY A 8 -16.77 42.28 46.23
N ILE A 9 -16.14 43.21 45.48
CA ILE A 9 -15.61 44.45 46.03
C ILE A 9 -16.73 45.32 46.66
N TRP A 10 -17.88 45.43 45.99
CA TRP A 10 -19.02 46.15 46.50
C TRP A 10 -19.58 45.55 47.80
N LEU A 11 -19.69 44.22 47.88
CA LEU A 11 -20.12 43.51 49.11
C LEU A 11 -19.13 43.75 50.25
N ILE A 12 -17.83 43.71 50.02
CA ILE A 12 -16.78 43.99 51.03
C ILE A 12 -16.98 45.41 51.58
N GLN A 13 -17.14 46.42 50.71
CA GLN A 13 -17.33 47.79 51.13
C GLN A 13 -18.59 47.98 52.00
N LYS A 14 -19.68 47.30 51.69
CA LYS A 14 -20.92 47.34 52.47
C LYS A 14 -20.79 46.66 53.82
N THR A 15 -20.07 45.58 53.92
CA THR A 15 -19.80 44.85 55.18
C THR A 15 -18.87 45.67 56.10
N VAL A 16 -17.83 46.27 55.55
CA VAL A 16 -16.91 47.14 56.34
C VAL A 16 -17.66 48.38 56.90
N ARG A 17 -18.65 48.91 56.20
CA ARG A 17 -19.50 50.03 56.66
C ARG A 17 -20.61 49.60 57.68
N GLY A 18 -20.66 48.30 58.04
CA GLY A 18 -21.64 47.77 58.98
C GLY A 18 -23.10 47.69 58.42
N ILE A 19 -23.26 47.78 57.07
CA ILE A 19 -24.56 47.76 56.43
C ILE A 19 -25.03 46.32 56.25
N ILE A 20 -24.09 45.37 55.98
CA ILE A 20 -24.38 43.94 55.80
C ILE A 20 -23.66 43.20 56.93
N PRO A 21 -24.31 42.29 57.69
CA PRO A 21 -23.61 41.42 58.66
C PRO A 21 -22.69 40.39 57.96
N VAL A 22 -21.61 40.01 58.67
CA VAL A 22 -20.62 39.09 58.15
C VAL A 22 -21.20 37.76 57.71
N SER A 23 -22.26 37.28 58.39
CA SER A 23 -22.96 36.05 58.01
C SER A 23 -23.66 36.15 56.65
N GLU A 24 -24.29 37.27 56.35
CA GLU A 24 -24.95 37.51 55.06
C GLU A 24 -23.89 37.71 53.93
N PHE A 25 -22.80 38.40 54.25
CA PHE A 25 -21.68 38.51 53.30
C PHE A 25 -21.16 37.14 52.88
N TYR A 26 -20.92 36.23 53.81
CA TYR A 26 -20.45 34.88 53.52
C TYR A 26 -21.44 34.10 52.65
N LEU A 27 -22.73 34.20 52.92
CA LEU A 27 -23.78 33.54 52.17
C LEU A 27 -23.88 34.09 50.74
N LEU A 28 -23.78 35.40 50.54
CA LEU A 28 -23.85 36.05 49.24
C LEU A 28 -22.58 35.72 48.39
N ILE A 29 -21.40 35.76 48.98
CA ILE A 29 -20.17 35.47 48.23
C ILE A 29 -20.10 34.00 47.79
N THR A 30 -20.55 33.07 48.65
CA THR A 30 -20.60 31.66 48.30
C THR A 30 -21.63 31.39 47.18
N ALA A 31 -22.80 32.05 47.23
CA ALA A 31 -23.80 31.94 46.18
C ALA A 31 -23.28 32.46 44.84
N ILE A 32 -22.58 33.60 44.82
CA ILE A 32 -21.98 34.15 43.62
C ILE A 32 -20.91 33.21 43.05
N MET A 33 -20.03 32.66 43.91
CA MET A 33 -18.97 31.73 43.48
C MET A 33 -19.57 30.44 42.89
N THR A 34 -20.60 29.90 43.54
CA THR A 34 -21.31 28.69 43.01
C THR A 34 -21.94 28.98 41.64
N LEU A 35 -22.55 30.15 41.45
CA LEU A 35 -23.13 30.53 40.18
C LEU A 35 -22.07 30.70 39.10
N VAL A 36 -20.92 31.33 39.41
CA VAL A 36 -19.81 31.49 38.47
C VAL A 36 -19.24 30.12 38.05
N ILE A 37 -19.00 29.24 39.02
CA ILE A 37 -18.52 27.88 38.75
C ILE A 37 -19.51 27.10 37.88
N GLY A 38 -20.81 27.20 38.19
CA GLY A 38 -21.85 26.55 37.39
C GLY A 38 -21.90 27.05 35.95
N LEU A 39 -21.75 28.35 35.72
CA LEU A 39 -21.71 28.94 34.38
C LEU A 39 -20.46 28.49 33.61
N MET A 40 -19.31 28.41 34.26
CA MET A 40 -18.09 27.88 33.65
C MET A 40 -18.26 26.40 33.24
N ALA A 41 -18.80 25.58 34.13
CA ALA A 41 -19.06 24.17 33.86
C ALA A 41 -20.01 23.98 32.67
N LEU A 42 -21.06 24.79 32.56
CA LEU A 42 -21.97 24.80 31.40
C LEU A 42 -21.25 25.17 30.11
N SER A 43 -20.37 26.18 30.14
CA SER A 43 -19.58 26.58 28.97
C SER A 43 -18.66 25.49 28.50
N ASP A 44 -17.95 24.82 29.43
CA ASP A 44 -17.06 23.71 29.12
C ASP A 44 -17.84 22.50 28.56
N GLN A 45 -19.02 22.24 29.10
CA GLN A 45 -19.89 21.16 28.61
C GLN A 45 -20.39 21.43 27.20
N ILE A 46 -20.79 22.67 26.88
CA ILE A 46 -21.18 23.05 25.51
C ILE A 46 -20.02 22.89 24.54
N ALA A 47 -18.81 23.34 24.91
CA ALA A 47 -17.63 23.20 24.09
C ALA A 47 -17.25 21.71 23.84
N SER A 48 -17.36 20.89 24.89
CA SER A 48 -17.11 19.43 24.78
C SER A 48 -18.13 18.75 23.88
N ASN A 49 -19.42 19.08 24.04
CA ASN A 49 -20.48 18.53 23.18
C ASN A 49 -20.30 18.95 21.72
N SER A 50 -19.89 20.19 21.46
CA SER A 50 -19.61 20.65 20.08
C SER A 50 -18.47 19.85 19.42
N LYS A 51 -17.40 19.55 20.16
CA LYS A 51 -16.31 18.68 19.67
C LYS A 51 -16.81 17.26 19.38
N SER A 52 -17.60 16.68 20.30
CA SER A 52 -18.16 15.34 20.12
C SER A 52 -19.06 15.27 18.89
N MET A 53 -19.87 16.31 18.65
CA MET A 53 -20.73 16.39 17.48
C MET A 53 -19.95 16.45 16.17
N MET A 54 -18.79 17.13 16.17
CA MET A 54 -17.90 17.17 15.01
C MET A 54 -17.34 15.78 14.69
N PHE A 55 -16.92 14.99 15.68
CA PHE A 55 -16.48 13.61 15.48
C PHE A 55 -17.61 12.71 14.96
N ILE A 56 -18.82 12.86 15.49
CA ILE A 56 -19.99 12.12 15.02
C ILE A 56 -20.27 12.45 13.54
N ASN A 57 -20.19 13.73 13.15
CA ASN A 57 -20.38 14.12 11.76
C ASN A 57 -19.33 13.48 10.83
N TYR A 58 -18.06 13.44 11.22
CA TYR A 58 -17.03 12.74 10.42
C TYR A 58 -17.33 11.24 10.26
N ILE A 59 -17.83 10.58 11.31
CA ILE A 59 -18.25 9.18 11.22
C ILE A 59 -19.41 9.03 10.22
N PHE A 60 -20.40 9.91 10.28
CA PHE A 60 -21.54 9.88 9.35
C PHE A 60 -21.12 10.20 7.90
N GLU A 61 -20.18 11.12 7.69
CA GLU A 61 -19.62 11.39 6.37
C GLU A 61 -18.90 10.15 5.83
N TYR A 62 -18.05 9.53 6.66
CA TYR A 62 -17.37 8.29 6.29
C TYR A 62 -18.35 7.16 5.95
N MET A 63 -19.43 6.99 6.74
CA MET A 63 -20.45 5.97 6.48
C MET A 63 -21.31 6.24 5.23
N LYS A 64 -21.32 7.47 4.73
CA LYS A 64 -22.02 7.83 3.47
C LYS A 64 -21.14 7.61 2.24
N GLU A 65 -19.84 7.41 2.41
CA GLU A 65 -18.98 7.07 1.29
C GLU A 65 -19.41 5.71 0.74
N THR A 66 -19.76 5.70 -0.52
CA THR A 66 -20.09 4.48 -1.27
C THR A 66 -18.86 3.99 -2.00
N ASP A 67 -18.79 2.70 -2.28
CA ASP A 67 -17.74 2.12 -3.11
C ASP A 67 -17.68 2.85 -4.46
N VAL A 68 -16.52 3.44 -4.75
CA VAL A 68 -16.29 4.17 -6.00
C VAL A 68 -16.24 3.21 -7.18
N ILE A 69 -15.93 1.93 -6.93
CA ILE A 69 -15.79 0.90 -7.94
C ILE A 69 -16.98 -0.04 -7.85
N GLU A 70 -17.82 -0.02 -8.89
CA GLU A 70 -18.93 -0.99 -9.01
C GLU A 70 -18.39 -2.42 -9.14
N ASN A 71 -18.87 -3.33 -8.28
CA ASN A 71 -18.65 -4.75 -8.46
C ASN A 71 -19.66 -5.31 -9.48
N LYS A 72 -19.19 -6.21 -10.37
CA LYS A 72 -20.02 -6.94 -11.31
C LYS A 72 -19.94 -8.44 -11.00
N GLU A 73 -20.74 -9.25 -11.65
CA GLU A 73 -20.89 -10.66 -11.32
C GLU A 73 -20.12 -11.62 -12.24
N LEU A 74 -19.43 -11.09 -13.27
CA LEU A 74 -18.74 -11.94 -14.23
C LEU A 74 -17.54 -12.61 -13.55
N LYS A 75 -17.61 -13.91 -13.42
CA LYS A 75 -16.52 -14.70 -12.86
C LYS A 75 -15.45 -14.97 -13.92
N ILE A 76 -14.22 -15.04 -13.47
CA ILE A 76 -13.11 -15.53 -14.28
C ILE A 76 -13.25 -17.05 -14.31
N GLU A 77 -13.96 -17.58 -15.33
CA GLU A 77 -14.01 -19.02 -15.56
C GLU A 77 -12.60 -19.57 -15.69
N ASN A 78 -12.44 -20.88 -15.41
CA ASN A 78 -11.15 -21.60 -15.44
C ASN A 78 -10.48 -21.66 -16.83
N LYS A 79 -10.84 -20.76 -17.75
CA LYS A 79 -10.19 -20.58 -19.04
C LYS A 79 -8.82 -19.92 -18.82
N SER A 80 -7.82 -20.44 -19.49
CA SER A 80 -6.51 -19.79 -19.56
C SER A 80 -6.71 -18.38 -20.12
N ILE A 81 -6.52 -17.36 -19.28
CA ILE A 81 -6.46 -15.97 -19.72
C ILE A 81 -5.13 -15.80 -20.42
N HIS A 82 -5.16 -15.27 -21.63
CA HIS A 82 -4.01 -15.19 -22.51
C HIS A 82 -3.51 -13.76 -22.72
N GLU A 83 -4.41 -12.78 -22.63
CA GLU A 83 -4.08 -11.43 -23.04
C GLU A 83 -4.64 -10.36 -22.10
N ILE A 84 -3.84 -9.33 -21.85
CA ILE A 84 -4.27 -8.07 -21.23
C ILE A 84 -3.99 -6.95 -22.24
N CYS A 85 -5.01 -6.11 -22.49
CA CYS A 85 -4.93 -5.01 -23.43
C CYS A 85 -5.35 -3.69 -22.80
N PHE A 86 -4.53 -2.66 -22.96
CA PHE A 86 -4.87 -1.27 -22.62
C PHE A 86 -5.21 -0.55 -23.92
N GLU A 87 -6.41 0.00 -24.03
CA GLU A 87 -6.90 0.72 -25.19
C GLU A 87 -7.18 2.17 -24.86
N ASN A 88 -6.33 3.08 -25.34
CA ASN A 88 -6.42 4.53 -25.15
C ASN A 88 -6.58 4.95 -23.68
N VAL A 89 -5.91 4.24 -22.77
CA VAL A 89 -6.08 4.44 -21.33
C VAL A 89 -5.42 5.73 -20.87
N GLY A 90 -6.25 6.63 -20.32
CA GLY A 90 -5.84 7.84 -19.62
C GLY A 90 -6.33 7.80 -18.17
N PHE A 91 -5.52 8.35 -17.25
CA PHE A 91 -5.90 8.42 -15.85
C PHE A 91 -5.41 9.68 -15.15
N LYS A 92 -6.33 10.30 -14.39
CA LYS A 92 -6.06 11.39 -13.45
C LYS A 92 -6.52 10.99 -12.05
N TYR A 93 -5.75 11.35 -11.04
CA TYR A 93 -6.22 11.22 -9.65
C TYR A 93 -7.29 12.29 -9.36
N LYS A 94 -8.26 11.94 -8.52
CA LYS A 94 -9.31 12.88 -8.08
C LYS A 94 -8.70 14.15 -7.48
N GLY A 95 -9.13 15.31 -7.97
CA GLY A 95 -8.62 16.60 -7.51
C GLY A 95 -7.34 17.08 -8.21
N THR A 96 -6.86 16.38 -9.23
CA THR A 96 -5.72 16.83 -10.04
C THR A 96 -6.12 17.04 -11.50
N GLU A 97 -5.52 18.03 -12.16
CA GLU A 97 -5.66 18.23 -13.61
C GLU A 97 -4.59 17.47 -14.41
N HIS A 98 -3.57 16.97 -13.73
CA HIS A 98 -2.45 16.29 -14.37
C HIS A 98 -2.80 14.82 -14.64
N TYR A 99 -2.52 14.35 -15.84
CA TYR A 99 -2.59 12.94 -16.19
C TYR A 99 -1.40 12.18 -15.60
N ALA A 100 -1.69 11.16 -14.80
CA ALA A 100 -0.68 10.21 -14.33
C ALA A 100 -0.35 9.16 -15.40
N LEU A 101 -1.31 8.88 -16.30
CA LEU A 101 -1.11 8.09 -17.51
C LEU A 101 -1.88 8.75 -18.67
N LYS A 102 -1.27 8.74 -19.87
CA LYS A 102 -1.79 9.43 -21.06
C LYS A 102 -1.82 8.46 -22.23
N ASN A 103 -3.00 8.22 -22.82
CA ASN A 103 -3.18 7.47 -24.05
C ASN A 103 -2.36 6.16 -24.11
N ILE A 104 -2.41 5.38 -23.04
CA ILE A 104 -1.68 4.11 -22.96
C ILE A 104 -2.35 3.10 -23.88
N ASN A 105 -1.58 2.62 -24.85
CA ASN A 105 -1.95 1.56 -25.79
C ASN A 105 -0.89 0.47 -25.72
N VAL A 106 -1.21 -0.67 -25.12
CA VAL A 106 -0.29 -1.80 -25.02
C VAL A 106 -1.08 -3.10 -24.83
N HIS A 107 -0.59 -4.15 -25.43
CA HIS A 107 -1.08 -5.51 -25.17
C HIS A 107 0.09 -6.42 -24.75
N PHE A 108 -0.20 -7.40 -23.94
CA PHE A 108 0.77 -8.38 -23.50
C PHE A 108 0.13 -9.73 -23.16
N ASP A 109 0.84 -10.77 -23.51
CA ASP A 109 0.49 -12.15 -23.22
C ASP A 109 0.75 -12.45 -21.74
N THR A 110 -0.25 -12.97 -21.04
CA THR A 110 -0.14 -13.32 -19.62
C THR A 110 0.76 -14.54 -19.38
N SER A 111 1.18 -15.27 -20.39
CA SER A 111 2.15 -16.38 -20.26
C SER A 111 3.60 -15.90 -20.19
N LYS A 112 3.84 -14.61 -20.48
CA LYS A 112 5.18 -14.02 -20.58
C LYS A 112 5.57 -13.22 -19.34
N THR A 113 6.88 -13.03 -19.19
CA THR A 113 7.43 -12.10 -18.21
C THR A 113 7.50 -10.70 -18.80
N ILE A 114 6.77 -9.77 -18.20
CA ILE A 114 6.72 -8.37 -18.60
C ILE A 114 7.52 -7.52 -17.60
N CYS A 115 8.30 -6.58 -18.08
CA CYS A 115 8.99 -5.62 -17.23
C CYS A 115 8.56 -4.19 -17.55
N LEU A 116 8.07 -3.48 -16.56
CA LEU A 116 7.72 -2.05 -16.66
C LEU A 116 8.83 -1.23 -16.02
N VAL A 117 9.50 -0.40 -16.81
CA VAL A 117 10.60 0.45 -16.36
C VAL A 117 10.32 1.92 -16.63
N GLY A 118 11.02 2.79 -15.91
CA GLY A 118 10.91 4.25 -16.05
C GLY A 118 11.43 4.95 -14.81
N GLU A 119 11.63 6.26 -14.90
CA GLU A 119 12.07 7.08 -13.78
C GLU A 119 10.99 7.20 -12.69
N ASN A 120 11.36 7.73 -11.53
CA ASN A 120 10.39 8.01 -10.47
C ASN A 120 9.36 9.03 -10.97
N GLY A 121 8.07 8.77 -10.70
CA GLY A 121 6.99 9.62 -11.19
C GLY A 121 6.53 9.35 -12.63
N SER A 122 7.12 8.42 -13.37
CA SER A 122 6.73 8.10 -14.75
C SER A 122 5.34 7.46 -14.92
N GLY A 123 4.65 7.08 -13.82
CA GLY A 123 3.32 6.47 -13.86
C GLY A 123 3.28 4.95 -13.59
N LYS A 124 4.40 4.30 -13.29
CA LYS A 124 4.48 2.83 -13.07
C LYS A 124 3.51 2.31 -12.02
N SER A 125 3.50 2.90 -10.83
CA SER A 125 2.58 2.47 -9.76
C SER A 125 1.12 2.75 -10.10
N THR A 126 0.84 3.79 -10.89
CA THR A 126 -0.51 4.08 -11.39
C THR A 126 -0.95 3.02 -12.40
N PHE A 127 -0.06 2.59 -13.30
CA PHE A 127 -0.33 1.51 -14.24
C PHE A 127 -0.74 0.22 -13.52
N VAL A 128 0.00 -0.16 -12.47
CA VAL A 128 -0.34 -1.33 -11.63
C VAL A 128 -1.67 -1.17 -10.93
N LYS A 129 -1.95 0.01 -10.35
CA LYS A 129 -3.23 0.27 -9.66
C LYS A 129 -4.43 0.14 -10.60
N LEU A 130 -4.29 0.55 -11.85
CA LEU A 130 -5.33 0.36 -12.88
C LEU A 130 -5.44 -1.12 -13.27
N LEU A 131 -4.33 -1.83 -13.45
CA LEU A 131 -4.31 -3.25 -13.77
C LEU A 131 -5.02 -4.08 -12.69
N LEU A 132 -4.82 -3.72 -11.41
CA LEU A 132 -5.47 -4.34 -10.26
C LEU A 132 -6.90 -3.84 -10.01
N ARG A 133 -7.38 -2.93 -10.86
CA ARG A 133 -8.67 -2.26 -10.68
C ARG A 133 -8.84 -1.71 -9.25
N ILE A 134 -7.76 -1.07 -8.71
CA ILE A 134 -7.84 -0.21 -7.52
C ILE A 134 -8.48 1.13 -7.89
N TYR A 135 -8.29 1.53 -9.14
CA TYR A 135 -8.97 2.65 -9.80
C TYR A 135 -9.47 2.19 -11.17
N ASP A 136 -10.56 2.78 -11.62
CA ASP A 136 -11.00 2.68 -13.02
C ASP A 136 -10.32 3.77 -13.84
N PRO A 137 -9.96 3.52 -15.11
CA PRO A 137 -9.40 4.55 -15.99
C PRO A 137 -10.38 5.70 -16.20
N THR A 138 -9.84 6.94 -16.29
CA THR A 138 -10.63 8.14 -16.62
C THR A 138 -11.06 8.13 -18.09
N GLU A 139 -10.20 7.59 -18.95
CA GLU A 139 -10.42 7.47 -20.41
C GLU A 139 -9.96 6.08 -20.86
N GLY A 140 -10.56 5.59 -21.96
CA GLY A 140 -10.22 4.29 -22.51
C GLY A 140 -10.73 3.12 -21.65
N ARG A 141 -10.15 1.94 -21.88
CA ARG A 141 -10.52 0.71 -21.18
C ARG A 141 -9.35 -0.26 -21.09
N ILE A 142 -9.45 -1.16 -20.11
CA ILE A 142 -8.48 -2.26 -19.92
C ILE A 142 -9.26 -3.56 -20.12
N LEU A 143 -8.77 -4.38 -21.02
CA LEU A 143 -9.41 -5.64 -21.37
C LEU A 143 -8.59 -6.82 -20.88
N LEU A 144 -9.29 -7.87 -20.46
CA LEU A 144 -8.75 -9.17 -20.11
C LEU A 144 -9.44 -10.17 -21.06
N ASP A 145 -8.68 -10.76 -22.01
CA ASP A 145 -9.20 -11.57 -23.12
C ASP A 145 -10.38 -10.90 -23.87
N GLY A 146 -10.24 -9.60 -24.15
CA GLY A 146 -11.24 -8.83 -24.88
C GLY A 146 -12.44 -8.35 -24.05
N ILE A 147 -12.54 -8.71 -22.77
CA ILE A 147 -13.60 -8.28 -21.85
C ILE A 147 -13.08 -7.18 -20.94
N ASP A 148 -13.82 -6.06 -20.82
CA ASP A 148 -13.45 -4.95 -19.94
C ASP A 148 -13.34 -5.42 -18.48
N LEU A 149 -12.26 -5.03 -17.79
CA LEU A 149 -12.05 -5.32 -16.36
C LEU A 149 -13.23 -4.88 -15.49
N LYS A 150 -13.95 -3.85 -15.88
CA LYS A 150 -15.14 -3.34 -15.18
C LYS A 150 -16.29 -4.35 -15.10
N ASN A 151 -16.31 -5.34 -15.98
CA ASN A 151 -17.36 -6.34 -16.03
C ASN A 151 -17.11 -7.54 -15.11
N TYR A 152 -15.88 -7.73 -14.62
CA TYR A 152 -15.54 -8.84 -13.75
C TYR A 152 -15.92 -8.59 -12.29
N ASP A 153 -16.18 -9.69 -11.55
CA ASP A 153 -16.23 -9.68 -10.10
C ASP A 153 -14.87 -9.28 -9.54
N LEU A 154 -14.85 -8.30 -8.61
CA LEU A 154 -13.60 -7.74 -8.06
C LEU A 154 -12.79 -8.77 -7.25
N ASN A 155 -13.46 -9.70 -6.58
CA ASN A 155 -12.76 -10.70 -5.79
C ASN A 155 -12.08 -11.72 -6.71
N GLU A 156 -12.76 -12.14 -7.77
CA GLU A 156 -12.20 -13.01 -8.81
C GLU A 156 -11.01 -12.34 -9.51
N LEU A 157 -11.16 -11.05 -9.88
CA LEU A 157 -10.09 -10.28 -10.51
C LEU A 157 -8.88 -10.11 -9.58
N ARG A 158 -9.11 -9.84 -8.30
CA ARG A 158 -8.02 -9.69 -7.33
C ARG A 158 -7.33 -11.02 -7.00
N ARG A 159 -8.06 -12.14 -6.99
CA ARG A 159 -7.48 -13.48 -6.85
C ARG A 159 -6.65 -13.89 -8.07
N PHE A 160 -6.92 -13.31 -9.24
CA PHE A 160 -6.15 -13.56 -10.45
C PHE A 160 -4.71 -13.04 -10.33
N TYR A 161 -4.48 -11.97 -9.55
CA TYR A 161 -3.18 -11.35 -9.33
C TYR A 161 -2.63 -11.64 -7.93
N GLY A 162 -1.39 -12.13 -7.86
CA GLY A 162 -0.60 -12.14 -6.63
C GLY A 162 0.33 -10.94 -6.62
N VAL A 163 0.22 -10.06 -5.63
CA VAL A 163 0.91 -8.76 -5.66
C VAL A 163 1.92 -8.65 -4.53
N LEU A 164 3.15 -8.28 -4.87
CA LEU A 164 4.14 -7.76 -3.94
C LEU A 164 4.25 -6.26 -4.16
N PHE A 165 3.70 -5.46 -3.25
CA PHE A 165 3.89 -4.01 -3.27
C PHE A 165 5.24 -3.61 -2.67
N GLN A 166 5.76 -2.44 -3.05
CA GLN A 166 6.99 -1.87 -2.50
C GLN A 166 6.90 -1.68 -0.98
N ASP A 167 5.74 -1.27 -0.47
CA ASP A 167 5.39 -1.07 0.94
C ASP A 167 4.59 -2.25 1.52
N TYR A 168 5.04 -3.47 1.27
CA TYR A 168 4.36 -4.67 1.74
C TYR A 168 4.13 -4.71 3.25
N VAL A 169 2.96 -5.21 3.65
CA VAL A 169 2.56 -5.29 5.06
C VAL A 169 3.38 -6.35 5.81
N ARG A 170 3.93 -5.96 6.97
CA ARG A 170 4.60 -6.84 7.93
C ARG A 170 3.59 -7.24 8.99
N PHE A 171 3.17 -8.48 8.98
CA PHE A 171 2.21 -8.98 9.96
C PHE A 171 2.91 -9.45 11.23
N SER A 172 2.33 -9.09 12.39
CA SER A 172 2.76 -9.63 13.70
C SER A 172 2.02 -10.95 13.96
N ASP A 173 2.56 -12.03 13.41
CA ASP A 173 2.01 -13.40 13.52
C ASP A 173 3.13 -14.40 13.30
N SER A 174 2.85 -15.69 13.36
CA SER A 174 3.80 -16.75 13.02
C SER A 174 4.28 -16.62 11.57
N VAL A 175 5.51 -17.07 11.29
CA VAL A 175 6.06 -17.14 9.91
C VAL A 175 5.07 -17.85 8.99
N ARG A 176 4.51 -18.98 9.46
CA ARG A 176 3.52 -19.77 8.74
C ARG A 176 2.33 -18.93 8.31
N ASN A 177 1.72 -18.19 9.24
CA ASN A 177 0.56 -17.35 8.94
C ASN A 177 0.94 -16.18 8.05
N CYS A 178 2.11 -15.54 8.29
CA CYS A 178 2.61 -14.45 7.46
C CYS A 178 2.77 -14.84 5.97
N ILE A 179 3.13 -16.08 5.67
CA ILE A 179 3.20 -16.62 4.31
C ILE A 179 1.80 -17.07 3.88
N GLY A 180 1.09 -17.79 4.74
CA GLY A 180 -0.23 -18.38 4.48
C GLY A 180 -1.32 -17.38 4.13
N PHE A 181 -1.20 -16.11 4.57
CA PHE A 181 -2.09 -15.02 4.15
C PHE A 181 -2.09 -14.75 2.64
N GLY A 182 -1.17 -15.33 1.88
CA GLY A 182 -1.22 -15.33 0.41
C GLY A 182 -2.39 -16.13 -0.15
N ASN A 183 -2.81 -17.19 0.55
CA ASN A 183 -3.98 -18.01 0.20
C ASN A 183 -4.69 -18.49 1.48
N ILE A 184 -5.67 -17.71 1.92
CA ILE A 184 -6.39 -17.97 3.20
C ILE A 184 -7.18 -19.26 3.14
N ASP A 185 -7.69 -19.64 1.99
CA ASP A 185 -8.47 -20.87 1.81
C ASP A 185 -7.63 -22.13 2.07
N GLN A 186 -6.30 -22.01 1.91
CA GLN A 186 -5.33 -23.09 2.15
C GLN A 186 -4.34 -22.82 3.29
N LEU A 187 -4.68 -21.98 4.25
CA LEU A 187 -3.80 -21.53 5.35
C LEU A 187 -3.13 -22.69 6.12
N GLN A 188 -3.73 -23.87 6.13
CA GLN A 188 -3.22 -25.06 6.82
C GLN A 188 -2.29 -25.92 5.96
N ASN A 189 -2.10 -25.63 4.69
CA ASN A 189 -1.23 -26.41 3.79
C ASN A 189 0.25 -26.08 4.04
N THR A 190 0.83 -26.76 5.02
CA THR A 190 2.22 -26.52 5.44
C THR A 190 3.22 -26.85 4.34
N GLU A 191 2.99 -27.89 3.55
CA GLU A 191 3.91 -28.30 2.48
C GLU A 191 4.06 -27.21 1.43
N SER A 192 2.96 -26.68 0.92
CA SER A 192 2.98 -25.59 -0.07
C SER A 192 3.53 -24.28 0.51
N ILE A 193 3.32 -24.01 1.80
CA ILE A 193 3.95 -22.86 2.49
C ILE A 193 5.48 -23.01 2.50
N VAL A 194 5.99 -24.19 2.82
CA VAL A 194 7.44 -24.48 2.82
C VAL A 194 8.01 -24.40 1.40
N GLU A 195 7.30 -24.88 0.39
CA GLU A 195 7.72 -24.75 -1.01
C GLU A 195 7.83 -23.29 -1.45
N ALA A 196 6.85 -22.46 -1.13
CA ALA A 196 6.88 -21.04 -1.41
C ALA A 196 8.07 -20.35 -0.69
N ALA A 197 8.35 -20.74 0.56
CA ALA A 197 9.51 -20.24 1.30
C ALA A 197 10.85 -20.67 0.70
N LYS A 198 10.93 -21.89 0.19
CA LYS A 198 12.12 -22.37 -0.53
C LYS A 198 12.33 -21.61 -1.84
N LEU A 199 11.29 -21.36 -2.60
CA LEU A 199 11.36 -20.60 -3.85
C LEU A 199 11.85 -19.16 -3.62
N SER A 200 11.41 -18.50 -2.55
CA SER A 200 11.84 -17.14 -2.21
C SER A 200 13.20 -17.09 -1.53
N GLY A 201 13.73 -18.23 -1.08
CA GLY A 201 14.92 -18.32 -0.25
C GLY A 201 14.70 -17.88 1.20
N ALA A 202 13.45 -17.88 1.68
CA ALA A 202 13.11 -17.61 3.08
C ALA A 202 13.36 -18.82 3.97
N ASP A 203 13.15 -20.03 3.47
CA ASP A 203 13.31 -21.27 4.20
C ASP A 203 14.68 -21.38 4.90
N ALA A 204 15.75 -20.92 4.24
CA ALA A 204 17.11 -21.02 4.77
C ALA A 204 17.28 -20.35 6.15
N PHE A 205 16.69 -19.18 6.39
CA PHE A 205 16.79 -18.52 7.70
C PHE A 205 15.65 -18.91 8.65
N ILE A 206 14.50 -19.38 8.13
CA ILE A 206 13.40 -19.85 8.95
C ILE A 206 13.80 -21.14 9.70
N GLN A 207 14.61 -22.00 9.09
CA GLN A 207 15.15 -23.21 9.72
C GLN A 207 16.08 -22.90 10.91
N ASP A 208 16.71 -21.72 10.93
CA ASP A 208 17.55 -21.27 12.05
C ASP A 208 16.74 -20.75 13.25
N TYR A 209 15.44 -20.56 13.11
CA TYR A 209 14.59 -20.14 14.20
C TYR A 209 14.22 -21.32 15.12
N GLU A 210 14.28 -21.12 16.43
CA GLU A 210 14.02 -22.18 17.43
C GLU A 210 12.68 -22.91 17.21
N LYS A 211 11.61 -22.15 16.84
CA LYS A 211 10.26 -22.68 16.57
C LYS A 211 9.97 -22.81 15.06
N GLY A 212 10.98 -22.62 14.19
CA GLY A 212 10.85 -22.69 12.73
C GLY A 212 9.69 -21.84 12.22
N TYR A 213 8.81 -22.41 11.43
CA TYR A 213 7.62 -21.74 10.88
C TYR A 213 6.58 -21.29 11.93
N ASN A 214 6.65 -21.80 13.15
CA ASN A 214 5.76 -21.38 14.25
C ASN A 214 6.34 -20.21 15.06
N THR A 215 7.47 -19.67 14.67
CA THR A 215 8.08 -18.51 15.30
C THR A 215 7.26 -17.25 15.02
N ASN A 216 6.87 -16.53 16.09
CA ASN A 216 6.18 -15.26 15.98
C ASN A 216 7.14 -14.17 15.53
N LEU A 217 6.68 -13.36 14.58
CA LEU A 217 7.41 -12.23 14.01
C LEU A 217 6.88 -10.90 14.55
N SER A 218 7.75 -9.89 14.58
CA SER A 218 7.49 -8.57 15.11
C SER A 218 7.25 -8.51 16.62
N LYS A 219 8.00 -7.65 17.29
CA LYS A 219 7.92 -7.46 18.77
C LYS A 219 6.74 -6.58 19.19
N MET A 220 5.85 -6.23 18.26
CA MET A 220 4.74 -5.30 18.54
C MET A 220 3.73 -5.87 19.53
N PHE A 221 3.44 -7.18 19.45
CA PHE A 221 2.42 -7.83 20.31
C PHE A 221 2.96 -9.00 21.14
N PHE A 222 4.14 -9.54 20.80
CA PHE A 222 4.67 -10.73 21.45
C PHE A 222 6.07 -10.45 21.98
N SER A 223 6.29 -10.64 23.29
CA SER A 223 7.60 -10.46 23.93
C SER A 223 8.66 -11.46 23.47
N GLU A 224 8.24 -12.70 23.14
CA GLU A 224 9.09 -13.78 22.66
C GLU A 224 9.09 -13.91 21.14
N SER A 225 9.10 -12.80 20.43
CA SER A 225 9.09 -12.77 18.96
C SER A 225 10.45 -12.37 18.40
N ILE A 226 10.68 -12.75 17.15
CA ILE A 226 11.86 -12.33 16.37
C ILE A 226 11.49 -11.14 15.52
N GLU A 227 12.39 -10.17 15.43
CA GLU A 227 12.28 -9.09 14.45
C GLU A 227 13.17 -9.40 13.23
N PRO A 228 12.60 -9.82 12.09
CA PRO A 228 13.37 -10.10 10.89
C PRO A 228 14.05 -8.85 10.34
N SER A 229 15.23 -9.03 9.72
CA SER A 229 15.86 -7.94 8.94
C SER A 229 14.98 -7.53 7.75
N GLY A 230 15.22 -6.34 7.16
CA GLY A 230 14.48 -5.88 5.99
C GLY A 230 14.50 -6.89 4.83
N GLY A 231 15.65 -7.51 4.56
CA GLY A 231 15.77 -8.54 3.54
C GLY A 231 15.05 -9.85 3.87
N GLN A 232 14.98 -10.24 5.16
CA GLN A 232 14.19 -11.40 5.60
C GLN A 232 12.69 -11.14 5.47
N TRP A 233 12.21 -9.95 5.87
CA TRP A 233 10.83 -9.52 5.67
C TRP A 233 10.43 -9.54 4.19
N GLN A 234 11.33 -9.07 3.32
CA GLN A 234 11.09 -9.08 1.88
C GLN A 234 10.94 -10.51 1.33
N LYS A 235 11.80 -11.45 1.76
CA LYS A 235 11.68 -12.85 1.36
C LYS A 235 10.38 -13.50 1.86
N ILE A 236 9.92 -13.17 3.08
CA ILE A 236 8.62 -13.61 3.60
C ILE A 236 7.48 -13.03 2.75
N ALA A 237 7.55 -11.75 2.38
CA ALA A 237 6.55 -11.12 1.53
C ALA A 237 6.52 -11.75 0.12
N ILE A 238 7.67 -12.06 -0.47
CA ILE A 238 7.77 -12.80 -1.73
C ILE A 238 7.17 -14.21 -1.57
N SER A 239 7.46 -14.92 -0.47
CA SER A 239 6.87 -16.24 -0.20
C SER A 239 5.34 -16.16 -0.18
N ARG A 240 4.77 -15.16 0.48
CA ARG A 240 3.33 -14.90 0.52
C ARG A 240 2.76 -14.69 -0.88
N THR A 241 3.42 -13.88 -1.70
CA THR A 241 3.00 -13.62 -3.08
C THR A 241 3.08 -14.87 -3.95
N VAL A 242 4.11 -15.69 -3.80
CA VAL A 242 4.27 -16.96 -4.51
C VAL A 242 3.26 -18.01 -4.05
N TYR A 243 2.94 -18.02 -2.73
CA TYR A 243 1.95 -18.91 -2.13
C TYR A 243 0.52 -18.62 -2.58
N SER A 244 0.25 -17.41 -3.06
CA SER A 244 -1.07 -17.09 -3.63
C SER A 244 -1.38 -18.03 -4.80
N ASP A 245 -2.66 -18.41 -4.93
CA ASP A 245 -3.15 -19.20 -6.07
C ASP A 245 -3.32 -18.34 -7.35
N ALA A 246 -2.62 -17.23 -7.38
CA ALA A 246 -2.65 -16.27 -8.47
C ALA A 246 -2.00 -16.81 -9.73
N ARG A 247 -2.55 -16.42 -10.88
CA ARG A 247 -2.03 -16.79 -12.21
C ARG A 247 -0.94 -15.85 -12.67
N VAL A 248 -1.07 -14.58 -12.35
CA VAL A 248 -0.10 -13.53 -12.68
C VAL A 248 0.47 -12.95 -11.39
N LEU A 249 1.78 -12.93 -11.26
CA LEU A 249 2.47 -12.26 -10.17
C LEU A 249 2.87 -10.85 -10.59
N ILE A 250 2.54 -9.88 -9.76
CA ILE A 250 2.97 -8.50 -9.92
C ILE A 250 3.98 -8.19 -8.82
N LEU A 251 5.19 -7.84 -9.22
CA LEU A 251 6.30 -7.55 -8.32
C LEU A 251 6.69 -6.08 -8.46
N ASP A 252 6.26 -5.24 -7.51
CA ASP A 252 6.54 -3.81 -7.52
C ASP A 252 7.82 -3.52 -6.71
N GLU A 253 8.89 -3.13 -7.40
CA GLU A 253 10.22 -2.86 -6.86
C GLU A 253 10.76 -3.94 -5.91
N PRO A 254 10.76 -5.21 -6.33
CA PRO A 254 11.00 -6.34 -5.44
C PRO A 254 12.42 -6.43 -4.87
N THR A 255 13.32 -5.51 -5.20
CA THR A 255 14.72 -5.48 -4.72
C THR A 255 15.09 -4.18 -4.01
N ALA A 256 14.14 -3.27 -3.77
CA ALA A 256 14.43 -1.92 -3.25
C ALA A 256 15.15 -1.90 -1.88
N ALA A 257 14.91 -2.92 -1.04
CA ALA A 257 15.48 -3.00 0.32
C ALA A 257 16.72 -3.91 0.43
N LEU A 258 17.29 -4.36 -0.71
CA LEU A 258 18.40 -5.31 -0.71
C LEU A 258 19.76 -4.65 -1.00
N ASP A 259 20.79 -5.19 -0.36
CA ASP A 259 22.18 -4.88 -0.73
C ASP A 259 22.56 -5.54 -2.09
N PRO A 260 23.62 -5.06 -2.78
CA PRO A 260 23.97 -5.54 -4.12
C PRO A 260 24.23 -7.04 -4.22
N LYS A 261 24.77 -7.69 -3.17
CA LYS A 261 25.02 -9.14 -3.18
C LYS A 261 23.74 -9.94 -3.03
N SER A 262 22.84 -9.48 -2.17
CA SER A 262 21.50 -10.06 -1.98
C SER A 262 20.64 -9.87 -3.23
N GLU A 263 20.80 -8.78 -3.93
CA GLU A 263 20.13 -8.47 -5.18
C GLU A 263 20.43 -9.47 -6.30
N VAL A 264 21.71 -9.85 -6.48
CA VAL A 264 22.13 -10.88 -7.45
C VAL A 264 21.47 -12.23 -7.14
N LYS A 265 21.44 -12.62 -5.85
CA LYS A 265 20.76 -13.86 -5.42
C LYS A 265 19.26 -13.81 -5.69
N MET A 266 18.65 -12.66 -5.50
CA MET A 266 17.22 -12.48 -5.75
C MET A 266 16.86 -12.54 -7.23
N PHE A 267 17.78 -12.15 -8.12
CA PHE A 267 17.63 -12.33 -9.57
C PHE A 267 17.41 -13.81 -9.94
N ASP A 268 18.20 -14.72 -9.36
CA ASP A 268 18.02 -16.16 -9.59
C ASP A 268 16.68 -16.67 -9.04
N THR A 269 16.22 -16.07 -7.94
CA THR A 269 14.90 -16.35 -7.37
C THR A 269 13.80 -15.92 -8.35
N PHE A 270 13.83 -14.69 -8.85
CA PHE A 270 12.85 -14.22 -9.83
C PHE A 270 12.88 -15.00 -11.13
N LYS A 271 14.06 -15.42 -11.59
CA LYS A 271 14.20 -16.30 -12.74
C LYS A 271 13.52 -17.66 -12.54
N LYS A 272 13.51 -18.20 -11.32
CA LYS A 272 12.78 -19.43 -11.00
C LYS A 272 11.28 -19.19 -10.95
N ILE A 273 10.85 -18.12 -10.31
CA ILE A 273 9.44 -17.74 -10.17
C ILE A 273 8.82 -17.49 -11.56
N SER A 274 9.48 -16.70 -12.42
CA SER A 274 8.99 -16.36 -13.76
C SER A 274 8.95 -17.54 -14.73
N LYS A 275 9.67 -18.63 -14.44
CA LYS A 275 9.53 -19.89 -15.18
C LYS A 275 8.29 -20.69 -14.79
N SER A 276 7.77 -20.50 -13.59
CA SER A 276 6.65 -21.26 -13.04
C SER A 276 5.32 -20.52 -13.11
N LYS A 277 5.35 -19.18 -13.09
CA LYS A 277 4.17 -18.32 -13.14
C LYS A 277 4.43 -17.11 -14.03
N SER A 278 3.40 -16.64 -14.71
CA SER A 278 3.43 -15.35 -15.42
C SER A 278 3.80 -14.22 -14.46
N THR A 279 4.71 -13.36 -14.86
CA THR A 279 5.25 -12.35 -13.94
C THR A 279 5.27 -10.97 -14.59
N PHE A 280 4.74 -9.98 -13.89
CA PHE A 280 4.82 -8.59 -14.25
C PHE A 280 5.72 -7.88 -13.23
N ILE A 281 6.88 -7.41 -13.66
CA ILE A 281 7.91 -6.81 -12.80
C ILE A 281 7.96 -5.31 -13.03
N ILE A 282 7.81 -4.54 -11.98
CA ILE A 282 8.02 -3.09 -11.99
C ILE A 282 9.37 -2.83 -11.33
N SER A 283 10.26 -2.16 -12.03
CA SER A 283 11.57 -1.85 -11.47
C SER A 283 12.20 -0.61 -12.08
N HIS A 284 12.94 0.10 -11.27
CA HIS A 284 13.91 1.10 -11.73
C HIS A 284 15.32 0.48 -11.90
N ARG A 285 15.48 -0.82 -11.59
CA ARG A 285 16.75 -1.58 -11.73
C ARG A 285 16.83 -2.23 -13.09
N MET A 286 17.73 -1.71 -13.94
CA MET A 286 17.77 -2.11 -15.35
C MET A 286 18.27 -3.54 -15.60
N TYR A 287 19.06 -4.12 -14.69
CA TYR A 287 19.53 -5.50 -14.86
C TYR A 287 18.41 -6.55 -14.81
N ILE A 288 17.32 -6.27 -14.10
CA ILE A 288 16.18 -7.17 -13.96
C ILE A 288 15.42 -7.32 -15.29
N THR A 289 15.54 -6.34 -16.19
CA THR A 289 14.94 -6.37 -17.52
C THR A 289 15.44 -7.51 -18.41
N LYS A 290 16.59 -8.09 -18.06
CA LYS A 290 17.12 -9.29 -18.75
C LYS A 290 16.27 -10.56 -18.54
N LEU A 291 15.36 -10.54 -17.55
CA LEU A 291 14.41 -11.64 -17.31
C LEU A 291 13.15 -11.53 -18.17
N ALA A 292 12.89 -10.34 -18.71
CA ALA A 292 11.64 -10.05 -19.38
C ALA A 292 11.64 -10.50 -20.85
N ASP A 293 10.52 -11.08 -21.25
CA ASP A 293 10.22 -11.33 -22.66
C ASP A 293 9.82 -10.05 -23.38
N LYS A 294 9.15 -9.14 -22.65
CA LYS A 294 8.76 -7.81 -23.14
C LYS A 294 9.06 -6.76 -22.07
N ILE A 295 9.63 -5.65 -22.50
CA ILE A 295 9.93 -4.47 -21.68
C ILE A 295 9.07 -3.32 -22.18
N ILE A 296 8.46 -2.58 -21.25
CA ILE A 296 7.69 -1.38 -21.51
C ILE A 296 8.37 -0.23 -20.78
N VAL A 297 8.71 0.83 -21.51
CA VAL A 297 9.36 2.03 -20.94
C VAL A 297 8.34 3.14 -20.80
N LEU A 298 8.11 3.56 -19.56
CA LEU A 298 7.23 4.68 -19.23
C LEU A 298 8.04 5.95 -18.96
N ASP A 299 7.60 7.06 -19.52
CA ASP A 299 8.12 8.39 -19.25
C ASP A 299 6.99 9.43 -19.28
N ASP A 300 6.86 10.24 -18.24
CA ASP A 300 5.80 11.25 -18.05
C ASP A 300 4.39 10.75 -18.42
N GLY A 301 4.03 9.57 -17.92
CA GLY A 301 2.72 8.97 -18.16
C GLY A 301 2.48 8.38 -19.54
N ASN A 302 3.49 8.31 -20.41
CA ASN A 302 3.40 7.74 -21.75
C ASN A 302 4.28 6.51 -21.91
N ILE A 303 3.87 5.57 -22.76
CA ILE A 303 4.78 4.52 -23.25
C ILE A 303 5.62 5.12 -24.37
N ILE A 304 6.94 5.18 -24.16
CA ILE A 304 7.88 5.76 -25.14
C ILE A 304 8.64 4.68 -25.92
N GLU A 305 8.82 3.52 -25.34
CA GLU A 305 9.49 2.37 -25.99
C GLU A 305 8.85 1.08 -25.49
N ASP A 306 8.71 0.08 -26.34
CA ASP A 306 8.40 -1.30 -25.96
C ASP A 306 9.11 -2.29 -26.89
N GLY A 307 9.50 -3.45 -26.35
CA GLY A 307 10.23 -4.47 -27.09
C GLY A 307 10.97 -5.43 -26.18
N ASN A 308 11.79 -6.31 -26.74
CA ASN A 308 12.68 -7.14 -25.94
C ASN A 308 14.00 -6.41 -25.63
N PHE A 309 14.78 -6.98 -24.70
CA PHE A 309 16.03 -6.38 -24.22
C PHE A 309 17.01 -6.05 -25.35
N GLN A 310 17.17 -6.97 -26.32
CA GLN A 310 18.14 -6.80 -27.41
C GLN A 310 17.70 -5.73 -28.41
N GLU A 311 16.41 -5.65 -28.71
CA GLU A 311 15.82 -4.62 -29.56
C GLU A 311 16.05 -3.24 -28.96
N LEU A 312 15.67 -3.04 -27.69
CA LEU A 312 15.78 -1.75 -27.01
C LEU A 312 17.24 -1.28 -26.84
N ILE A 313 18.18 -2.21 -26.59
CA ILE A 313 19.60 -1.87 -26.54
C ILE A 313 20.12 -1.39 -27.92
N LYS A 314 19.64 -2.00 -29.02
CA LYS A 314 20.04 -1.60 -30.38
C LYS A 314 19.49 -0.23 -30.81
N LEU A 315 18.30 0.13 -30.33
CA LEU A 315 17.67 1.42 -30.63
C LEU A 315 18.43 2.62 -30.06
N LYS A 316 19.22 2.42 -28.99
CA LYS A 316 20.02 3.45 -28.31
C LYS A 316 19.22 4.69 -27.84
N ASN A 317 17.94 4.50 -27.49
CA ASN A 317 17.05 5.53 -27.00
C ASN A 317 17.08 5.64 -25.44
N LYS A 318 15.97 6.03 -24.81
CA LYS A 318 15.85 6.24 -23.35
C LYS A 318 16.21 4.96 -22.56
N PHE A 319 15.71 3.79 -22.98
CA PHE A 319 16.04 2.51 -22.33
C PHE A 319 17.55 2.27 -22.29
N TYR A 320 18.23 2.42 -23.42
CA TYR A 320 19.68 2.24 -23.49
C TYR A 320 20.42 3.22 -22.58
N SER A 321 19.99 4.49 -22.54
CA SER A 321 20.60 5.52 -21.70
C SER A 321 20.47 5.16 -20.21
N MET A 322 19.28 4.73 -19.77
CA MET A 322 19.03 4.28 -18.40
C MET A 322 19.88 3.06 -18.05
N TYR A 323 19.93 2.06 -18.95
CA TYR A 323 20.72 0.86 -18.77
C TYR A 323 22.21 1.17 -18.64
N LYS A 324 22.76 2.02 -19.53
CA LYS A 324 24.17 2.39 -19.53
C LYS A 324 24.58 3.11 -18.25
N ILE A 325 23.81 4.10 -17.79
CA ILE A 325 24.07 4.84 -16.54
C ILE A 325 24.20 3.86 -15.35
N GLN A 326 23.29 2.89 -15.25
CA GLN A 326 23.35 1.92 -14.15
C GLN A 326 24.50 0.91 -14.33
N SER A 327 24.75 0.44 -15.55
CA SER A 327 25.85 -0.48 -15.84
C SER A 327 27.21 0.13 -15.52
N ASP A 328 27.43 1.38 -15.90
CA ASP A 328 28.68 2.10 -15.65
C ASP A 328 28.88 2.33 -14.13
N SER A 329 27.80 2.61 -13.40
CA SER A 329 27.86 2.72 -11.93
C SER A 329 28.26 1.41 -11.25
N TYR A 330 27.77 0.26 -11.72
CA TYR A 330 28.15 -1.05 -11.17
C TYR A 330 29.60 -1.45 -11.50
N SER A 331 30.17 -1.03 -12.63
CA SER A 331 31.55 -1.31 -12.98
C SER A 331 32.55 -0.52 -12.13
N MET A 332 32.22 0.72 -11.74
CA MET A 332 33.06 1.55 -10.88
C MET A 332 33.20 1.04 -9.42
N PHE A 333 32.26 0.18 -8.97
CA PHE A 333 32.34 -0.44 -7.63
C PHE A 333 33.07 -1.78 -7.59
N ASN A 334 33.51 -2.31 -8.75
CA ASN A 334 34.21 -3.59 -8.87
C ASN A 334 35.71 -3.42 -9.18
N GLU A 335 36.23 -2.19 -9.27
CA GLU A 335 37.62 -1.82 -9.22
C GLU A 335 38.02 -1.37 -7.81
#